data_2c084f3a67d513bbf28e1ef58be2071b
#
_entry.id   2c084f3a67d513bbf28e1ef58be2071b
#
_cell.length_a   1.000
_cell.length_b   1.000
_cell.length_c   1.000
_cell.angle_alpha   90.00
_cell.angle_beta   90.00
_cell.angle_gamma   90.00
#
_symmetry.space_group_name_H-M   'P 1'
#
loop_
_entity.id
_entity.type
_entity.pdbx_description
1 polymer ?
#
loop_
_entity_poly.entity_id
_entity_poly.type
_entity_poly.pdbx_seq_one_letter_code
_entity_poly.pdbx_strand_id
1 'polypeptide(L)'
;MTLTSLSFYLLVLALLVLYYLVPKRFQWVVLLIGSYAFYAFVCLRYMGFIVITTLTTYFGARGMDAMTARMEQTVAAHKQDWEREERKAYKKRCKSRRKALMIGILVFNFGILAVLKYYNFFAESMEALFASIGLTVSLGHIGLLLPLGISFYTFQSMGYVLDVYREKVPAERNVGKLALFVSFFPQIIQGPIGVYDQLAHQLYDEHKYNFDNIRYGAELILWGFFKKLVIADRAVGMIHTVAGAYTDYAGTYVLLAALVYALQLYADFSGGIDISRGVAQMFGITMGENFRRPYFSRTLTEYWHRWHISLGDWLRNYLFYPLSISKAFLNWGRHAKQHLGNHIGKVLPTAVASLITF
;
A
#
# COMPACT_ATOMS: atom_id res chain seq x y z
N MET A 1 -5.15 10.12 17.77
CA MET A 1 -5.32 11.19 16.76
C MET A 1 -6.00 10.60 15.54
N THR A 2 -7.08 11.19 15.10
CA THR A 2 -7.76 10.88 13.83
C THR A 2 -7.56 12.05 12.87
N LEU A 3 -7.79 11.84 11.55
CA LEU A 3 -7.71 12.91 10.54
C LEU A 3 -8.65 14.10 10.80
N THR A 4 -9.65 13.91 11.62
CA THR A 4 -10.65 14.93 11.98
C THR A 4 -10.40 15.57 13.37
N SER A 5 -9.35 15.15 14.09
CA SER A 5 -9.08 15.66 15.44
C SER A 5 -8.34 17.02 15.41
N LEU A 6 -8.68 17.91 16.32
CA LEU A 6 -8.00 19.20 16.49
C LEU A 6 -6.49 19.01 16.74
N SER A 7 -6.13 18.00 17.53
CA SER A 7 -4.72 17.68 17.82
C SER A 7 -3.90 17.33 16.55
N PHE A 8 -4.54 16.72 15.54
CA PHE A 8 -3.89 16.46 14.25
C PHE A 8 -3.60 17.78 13.51
N TYR A 9 -4.54 18.72 13.46
CA TYR A 9 -4.35 20.00 12.79
C TYR A 9 -3.38 20.92 13.52
N LEU A 10 -3.31 20.88 14.84
CA LEU A 10 -2.29 21.59 15.60
C LEU A 10 -0.88 21.05 15.29
N LEU A 11 -0.73 19.73 15.17
CA LEU A 11 0.52 19.13 14.72
C LEU A 11 0.86 19.54 13.29
N VAL A 12 -0.10 19.47 12.35
CA VAL A 12 0.10 19.89 10.95
C VAL A 12 0.54 21.35 10.89
N LEU A 13 -0.11 22.25 11.62
CA LEU A 13 0.22 23.68 11.66
C LEU A 13 1.64 23.91 12.20
N ALA A 14 1.99 23.26 13.31
CA ALA A 14 3.33 23.35 13.89
C ALA A 14 4.40 22.86 12.91
N LEU A 15 4.15 21.71 12.26
CA LEU A 15 5.06 21.16 11.26
C LEU A 15 5.16 22.05 10.03
N LEU A 16 4.05 22.65 9.57
CA LEU A 16 4.03 23.55 8.41
C LEU A 16 4.88 24.79 8.66
N VAL A 17 4.74 25.42 9.84
CA VAL A 17 5.55 26.56 10.25
C VAL A 17 7.04 26.17 10.30
N LEU A 18 7.39 25.08 10.98
CA LEU A 18 8.76 24.60 11.05
C LEU A 18 9.34 24.28 9.68
N TYR A 19 8.54 23.63 8.81
CA TYR A 19 8.95 23.21 7.47
C TYR A 19 9.39 24.38 6.59
N TYR A 20 8.68 25.49 6.62
CA TYR A 20 9.02 26.66 5.82
C TYR A 20 10.02 27.62 6.52
N LEU A 21 10.25 27.50 7.82
CA LEU A 21 11.24 28.28 8.57
C LEU A 21 12.65 27.67 8.50
N VAL A 22 12.77 26.34 8.45
CA VAL A 22 14.10 25.70 8.39
C VAL A 22 14.77 25.90 7.02
N PRO A 23 16.11 25.86 6.95
CA PRO A 23 16.80 25.80 5.66
C PRO A 23 16.30 24.64 4.82
N LYS A 24 16.03 24.86 3.54
CA LYS A 24 15.34 23.92 2.64
C LYS A 24 15.94 22.52 2.65
N ARG A 25 17.28 22.39 2.72
CA ARG A 25 17.99 21.10 2.82
C ARG A 25 17.56 20.23 4.00
N PHE A 26 16.92 20.81 5.02
CA PHE A 26 16.44 20.10 6.21
C PHE A 26 14.92 19.88 6.23
N GLN A 27 14.19 20.33 5.22
CA GLN A 27 12.73 20.17 5.15
C GLN A 27 12.29 18.72 5.26
N TRP A 28 12.97 17.82 4.56
CA TRP A 28 12.70 16.39 4.66
C TRP A 28 12.91 15.82 6.08
N VAL A 29 13.83 16.40 6.86
CA VAL A 29 14.07 16.00 8.26
C VAL A 29 12.90 16.41 9.15
N VAL A 30 12.32 17.60 8.92
CA VAL A 30 11.11 18.06 9.64
C VAL A 30 9.95 17.09 9.37
N LEU A 31 9.75 16.71 8.11
CA LEU A 31 8.72 15.71 7.74
C LEU A 31 8.98 14.35 8.36
N LEU A 32 10.24 13.90 8.43
CA LEU A 32 10.62 12.64 9.05
C LEU A 32 10.29 12.66 10.55
N ILE A 33 10.78 13.67 11.27
CA ILE A 33 10.53 13.81 12.70
C ILE A 33 9.03 13.93 12.98
N GLY A 34 8.32 14.75 12.20
CA GLY A 34 6.86 14.91 12.29
C GLY A 34 6.11 13.60 12.05
N SER A 35 6.54 12.78 11.10
CA SER A 35 5.92 11.49 10.81
C SER A 35 6.11 10.49 11.96
N TYR A 36 7.31 10.40 12.50
CA TYR A 36 7.57 9.51 13.65
C TYR A 36 6.94 10.03 14.95
N ALA A 37 6.93 11.36 15.17
CA ALA A 37 6.21 11.97 16.29
C ALA A 37 4.71 11.67 16.21
N PHE A 38 4.09 11.89 15.04
CA PHE A 38 2.70 11.54 14.80
C PHE A 38 2.43 10.05 15.12
N TYR A 39 3.26 9.15 14.59
CA TYR A 39 3.11 7.71 14.83
C TYR A 39 3.26 7.36 16.33
N ALA A 40 4.22 7.98 17.03
CA ALA A 40 4.42 7.79 18.46
C ALA A 40 3.21 8.23 19.28
N PHE A 41 2.61 9.39 18.96
CA PHE A 41 1.40 9.88 19.65
C PHE A 41 0.17 8.98 19.43
N VAL A 42 0.09 8.31 18.28
CA VAL A 42 -1.06 7.43 17.99
C VAL A 42 -0.82 6.01 18.48
N CYS A 43 0.39 5.50 18.36
CA CYS A 43 0.66 4.06 18.44
C CYS A 43 2.08 3.72 18.88
N LEU A 44 2.57 4.34 19.97
CA LEU A 44 3.95 4.17 20.46
C LEU A 44 4.34 2.70 20.63
N ARG A 45 3.45 1.89 21.20
CA ARG A 45 3.67 0.45 21.45
C ARG A 45 4.03 -0.33 20.18
N TYR A 46 3.54 0.13 19.01
CA TYR A 46 3.68 -0.55 17.73
C TYR A 46 4.70 0.11 16.79
N MET A 47 5.42 1.12 17.28
CA MET A 47 6.48 1.80 16.50
C MET A 47 7.56 0.82 16.01
N GLY A 48 7.83 -0.25 16.78
CA GLY A 48 8.77 -1.29 16.38
C GLY A 48 8.47 -1.90 15.01
N PHE A 49 7.20 -2.07 14.64
CA PHE A 49 6.82 -2.69 13.35
C PHE A 49 7.20 -1.81 12.15
N ILE A 50 6.94 -0.50 12.21
CA ILE A 50 7.31 0.40 11.11
C ILE A 50 8.84 0.54 10.99
N VAL A 51 9.55 0.53 12.13
CA VAL A 51 11.02 0.55 12.15
C VAL A 51 11.58 -0.75 11.55
N ILE A 52 11.07 -1.92 11.94
CA ILE A 52 11.47 -3.22 11.39
C ILE A 52 11.20 -3.28 9.89
N THR A 53 10.02 -2.86 9.43
CA THR A 53 9.69 -2.80 8.00
C THR A 53 10.64 -1.87 7.25
N THR A 54 10.94 -0.69 7.79
CA THR A 54 11.90 0.26 7.19
C THR A 54 13.30 -0.35 7.08
N LEU A 55 13.82 -0.94 8.16
CA LEU A 55 15.16 -1.50 8.18
C LEU A 55 15.31 -2.73 7.26
N THR A 56 14.35 -3.65 7.31
CA THR A 56 14.36 -4.82 6.42
C THR A 56 14.26 -4.43 4.94
N THR A 57 13.45 -3.42 4.63
CA THR A 57 13.34 -2.84 3.29
C THR A 57 14.65 -2.17 2.87
N TYR A 58 15.25 -1.36 3.74
CA TYR A 58 16.50 -0.65 3.45
C TYR A 58 17.67 -1.61 3.20
N PHE A 59 17.95 -2.48 4.16
CA PHE A 59 19.08 -3.41 4.04
C PHE A 59 18.86 -4.42 2.89
N GLY A 60 17.63 -4.85 2.68
CA GLY A 60 17.28 -5.74 1.60
C GLY A 60 17.47 -5.11 0.22
N ALA A 61 16.98 -3.88 0.02
CA ALA A 61 17.18 -3.14 -1.22
C ALA A 61 18.67 -2.86 -1.49
N ARG A 62 19.41 -2.40 -0.47
CA ARG A 62 20.86 -2.18 -0.56
C ARG A 62 21.64 -3.48 -0.85
N GLY A 63 21.21 -4.59 -0.25
CA GLY A 63 21.79 -5.91 -0.52
C GLY A 63 21.59 -6.35 -1.97
N MET A 64 20.39 -6.15 -2.53
CA MET A 64 20.11 -6.47 -3.94
C MET A 64 20.92 -5.60 -4.89
N ASP A 65 21.04 -4.29 -4.62
CA ASP A 65 21.83 -3.35 -5.41
C ASP A 65 23.33 -3.72 -5.39
N ALA A 66 23.88 -4.01 -4.21
CA ALA A 66 25.25 -4.48 -4.05
C ALA A 66 25.53 -5.81 -4.77
N MET A 67 24.56 -6.75 -4.77
CA MET A 67 24.68 -8.00 -5.54
C MET A 67 24.74 -7.74 -7.04
N THR A 68 23.96 -6.79 -7.55
CA THR A 68 23.98 -6.40 -8.96
C THR A 68 25.32 -5.78 -9.33
N ALA A 69 25.79 -4.79 -8.56
CA ALA A 69 27.06 -4.13 -8.79
C ALA A 69 28.25 -5.13 -8.77
N ARG A 70 28.28 -6.03 -7.79
CA ARG A 70 29.32 -7.09 -7.73
C ARG A 70 29.26 -8.04 -8.93
N MET A 71 28.05 -8.41 -9.35
CA MET A 71 27.87 -9.26 -10.52
C MET A 71 28.45 -8.59 -11.78
N GLU A 72 28.13 -7.31 -11.99
CA GLU A 72 28.65 -6.56 -13.15
C GLU A 72 30.15 -6.39 -13.11
N GLN A 73 30.70 -6.03 -11.96
CA GLN A 73 32.17 -5.92 -11.77
C GLN A 73 32.88 -7.24 -12.04
N THR A 74 32.40 -8.36 -11.48
CA THR A 74 33.02 -9.67 -11.69
C THR A 74 32.92 -10.11 -13.15
N VAL A 75 31.78 -9.88 -13.80
CA VAL A 75 31.64 -10.21 -15.24
C VAL A 75 32.53 -9.33 -16.11
N ALA A 76 32.76 -8.07 -15.75
CA ALA A 76 33.65 -7.17 -16.44
C ALA A 76 35.13 -7.59 -16.27
N ALA A 77 35.55 -7.95 -15.05
CA ALA A 77 36.90 -8.40 -14.73
C ALA A 77 37.30 -9.68 -15.48
N HIS A 78 36.38 -10.63 -15.64
CA HIS A 78 36.62 -11.90 -16.32
C HIS A 78 36.11 -11.93 -17.78
N LYS A 79 35.99 -10.78 -18.42
CA LYS A 79 35.42 -10.68 -19.78
C LYS A 79 36.23 -11.43 -20.82
N GLN A 80 37.54 -11.53 -20.63
CA GLN A 80 38.47 -12.22 -21.54
C GLN A 80 38.64 -13.71 -21.16
N ASP A 81 38.55 -14.03 -19.84
CA ASP A 81 38.90 -15.36 -19.32
C ASP A 81 37.71 -16.33 -19.35
N TRP A 82 36.49 -15.82 -19.19
CA TRP A 82 35.34 -16.69 -19.12
C TRP A 82 34.69 -16.93 -20.47
N GLU A 83 34.31 -18.18 -20.71
CA GLU A 83 33.45 -18.54 -21.82
C GLU A 83 32.05 -17.98 -21.68
N ARG A 84 31.32 -17.89 -22.79
CA ARG A 84 29.95 -17.36 -22.83
C ARG A 84 29.02 -18.12 -21.88
N GLU A 85 29.18 -19.42 -21.75
CA GLU A 85 28.35 -20.28 -20.91
C GLU A 85 28.68 -20.08 -19.43
N GLU A 86 29.93 -19.93 -19.04
CA GLU A 86 30.31 -19.61 -17.66
C GLU A 86 29.74 -18.26 -17.19
N ARG A 87 29.85 -17.26 -18.05
CA ARG A 87 29.22 -15.92 -17.76
C ARG A 87 27.72 -16.02 -17.58
N LYS A 88 27.03 -16.81 -18.41
CA LYS A 88 25.58 -17.04 -18.26
C LYS A 88 25.24 -17.76 -16.95
N ALA A 89 25.99 -18.80 -16.63
CA ALA A 89 25.82 -19.58 -15.41
C ALA A 89 26.00 -18.70 -14.16
N TYR A 90 27.06 -17.88 -14.13
CA TYR A 90 27.35 -16.96 -13.04
C TYR A 90 26.22 -15.91 -12.89
N LYS A 91 25.81 -15.23 -13.96
CA LYS A 91 24.70 -14.28 -13.96
C LYS A 91 23.39 -14.93 -13.48
N LYS A 92 23.08 -16.15 -13.91
CA LYS A 92 21.93 -16.93 -13.48
C LYS A 92 21.94 -17.18 -11.97
N ARG A 93 23.12 -17.58 -11.43
CA ARG A 93 23.30 -17.81 -9.99
C ARG A 93 23.11 -16.54 -9.16
N CYS A 94 23.69 -15.41 -9.61
CA CYS A 94 23.51 -14.11 -8.96
C CYS A 94 22.05 -13.65 -8.99
N LYS A 95 21.37 -13.75 -10.13
CA LYS A 95 19.94 -13.43 -10.26
C LYS A 95 19.07 -14.32 -9.36
N SER A 96 19.40 -15.61 -9.22
CA SER A 96 18.66 -16.51 -8.31
C SER A 96 18.82 -16.12 -6.85
N ARG A 97 20.03 -15.76 -6.40
CA ARG A 97 20.29 -15.29 -5.02
C ARG A 97 19.56 -13.98 -4.75
N ARG A 98 19.59 -13.02 -5.69
CA ARG A 98 18.89 -11.76 -5.60
C ARG A 98 17.38 -11.97 -5.51
N LYS A 99 16.82 -12.90 -6.30
CA LYS A 99 15.41 -13.30 -6.22
C LYS A 99 15.07 -13.91 -4.86
N ALA A 100 15.91 -14.77 -4.33
CA ALA A 100 15.70 -15.39 -3.01
C ALA A 100 15.69 -14.34 -1.90
N LEU A 101 16.58 -13.34 -1.92
CA LEU A 101 16.58 -12.24 -0.98
C LEU A 101 15.30 -11.42 -1.08
N MET A 102 14.87 -11.03 -2.28
CA MET A 102 13.62 -10.33 -2.50
C MET A 102 12.43 -11.12 -1.92
N ILE A 103 12.30 -12.41 -2.24
CA ILE A 103 11.23 -13.27 -1.72
C ILE A 103 11.27 -13.32 -0.19
N GLY A 104 12.46 -13.47 0.42
CA GLY A 104 12.63 -13.46 1.87
C GLY A 104 12.10 -12.19 2.52
N ILE A 105 12.39 -11.02 1.94
CA ILE A 105 11.89 -9.72 2.44
C ILE A 105 10.37 -9.63 2.30
N LEU A 106 9.81 -10.04 1.17
CA LEU A 106 8.36 -10.04 0.95
C LEU A 106 7.66 -10.96 1.95
N VAL A 107 8.13 -12.21 2.09
CA VAL A 107 7.56 -13.20 3.02
C VAL A 107 7.65 -12.71 4.46
N PHE A 108 8.76 -12.09 4.87
CA PHE A 108 8.92 -11.55 6.21
C PHE A 108 7.92 -10.42 6.50
N ASN A 109 7.83 -9.40 5.64
CA ASN A 109 6.98 -8.25 5.89
C ASN A 109 5.48 -8.55 5.70
N PHE A 110 5.11 -9.29 4.64
CA PHE A 110 3.73 -9.76 4.49
C PHE A 110 3.37 -10.80 5.54
N GLY A 111 4.33 -11.60 6.04
CA GLY A 111 4.14 -12.52 7.14
C GLY A 111 3.77 -11.81 8.44
N ILE A 112 4.48 -10.73 8.79
CA ILE A 112 4.11 -9.87 9.94
C ILE A 112 2.69 -9.34 9.77
N LEU A 113 2.36 -8.79 8.59
CA LEU A 113 1.01 -8.28 8.32
C LEU A 113 -0.05 -9.38 8.43
N ALA A 114 0.22 -10.57 7.88
CA ALA A 114 -0.70 -11.70 7.91
C ALA A 114 -0.95 -12.19 9.34
N VAL A 115 0.10 -12.33 10.14
CA VAL A 115 -0.02 -12.72 11.54
C VAL A 115 -0.84 -11.71 12.32
N LEU A 116 -0.50 -10.41 12.23
CA LEU A 116 -1.20 -9.38 12.99
C LEU A 116 -2.66 -9.19 12.59
N LYS A 117 -2.99 -9.43 11.31
CA LYS A 117 -4.34 -9.19 10.78
C LYS A 117 -5.23 -10.43 10.83
N TYR A 118 -4.67 -11.61 10.60
CA TYR A 118 -5.46 -12.81 10.33
C TYR A 118 -5.24 -13.96 11.32
N TYR A 119 -4.29 -13.84 12.28
CA TYR A 119 -4.01 -14.93 13.21
C TYR A 119 -5.26 -15.38 13.98
N ASN A 120 -5.99 -14.46 14.61
CA ASN A 120 -7.16 -14.79 15.40
C ASN A 120 -8.25 -15.46 14.54
N PHE A 121 -8.47 -14.96 13.32
CA PHE A 121 -9.40 -15.57 12.37
C PHE A 121 -9.01 -17.02 12.03
N PHE A 122 -7.73 -17.29 11.79
CA PHE A 122 -7.25 -18.65 11.53
C PHE A 122 -7.32 -19.52 12.78
N ALA A 123 -6.98 -18.98 13.96
CA ALA A 123 -7.07 -19.72 15.22
C ALA A 123 -8.52 -20.14 15.48
N GLU A 124 -9.48 -19.22 15.42
CA GLU A 124 -10.92 -19.51 15.59
C GLU A 124 -11.44 -20.53 14.57
N SER A 125 -11.06 -20.37 13.30
CA SER A 125 -11.45 -21.28 12.22
C SER A 125 -10.90 -22.69 12.43
N MET A 126 -9.65 -22.80 12.87
CA MET A 126 -9.02 -24.10 13.19
C MET A 126 -9.61 -24.74 14.44
N GLU A 127 -9.87 -23.96 15.50
CA GLU A 127 -10.55 -24.44 16.69
C GLU A 127 -11.94 -25.00 16.36
N ALA A 128 -12.72 -24.28 15.54
CA ALA A 128 -14.03 -24.74 15.07
C ALA A 128 -13.92 -26.02 14.22
N LEU A 129 -12.91 -26.13 13.35
CA LEU A 129 -12.66 -27.34 12.57
C LEU A 129 -12.29 -28.53 13.47
N PHE A 130 -11.40 -28.35 14.45
CA PHE A 130 -11.05 -29.42 15.39
C PHE A 130 -12.23 -29.83 16.25
N ALA A 131 -13.04 -28.88 16.71
CA ALA A 131 -14.27 -29.18 17.45
C ALA A 131 -15.25 -30.02 16.63
N SER A 132 -15.37 -29.80 15.32
CA SER A 132 -16.24 -30.57 14.43
C SER A 132 -15.84 -32.04 14.29
N ILE A 133 -14.57 -32.38 14.54
CA ILE A 133 -14.04 -33.75 14.54
C ILE A 133 -13.85 -34.33 15.96
N GLY A 134 -14.41 -33.64 16.98
CA GLY A 134 -14.38 -34.12 18.38
C GLY A 134 -13.08 -33.80 19.14
N LEU A 135 -12.18 -32.95 18.58
CA LEU A 135 -10.95 -32.55 19.24
C LEU A 135 -11.11 -31.14 19.82
N THR A 136 -10.88 -30.99 21.12
CA THR A 136 -10.83 -29.67 21.79
C THR A 136 -9.39 -29.17 21.81
N VAL A 137 -9.08 -28.27 20.87
CA VAL A 137 -7.79 -27.59 20.79
C VAL A 137 -8.02 -26.10 21.03
N SER A 138 -7.23 -25.46 21.90
CA SER A 138 -7.19 -24.01 22.05
C SER A 138 -5.86 -23.48 21.55
N LEU A 139 -5.88 -22.65 20.51
CA LEU A 139 -4.70 -22.04 19.90
C LEU A 139 -4.33 -20.71 20.57
N GLY A 140 -5.22 -20.21 21.44
CA GLY A 140 -5.06 -18.91 22.10
C GLY A 140 -5.24 -17.73 21.15
N HIS A 141 -5.58 -16.57 21.70
CA HIS A 141 -5.77 -15.35 20.93
C HIS A 141 -4.63 -14.37 21.13
N ILE A 142 -4.15 -13.75 20.08
CA ILE A 142 -3.17 -12.67 20.15
C ILE A 142 -3.91 -11.36 20.41
N GLY A 143 -3.76 -10.79 21.61
CA GLY A 143 -4.34 -9.51 22.02
C GLY A 143 -3.60 -8.29 21.47
N LEU A 144 -3.05 -8.38 20.24
CA LEU A 144 -2.41 -7.26 19.58
C LEU A 144 -3.43 -6.50 18.73
N LEU A 145 -3.56 -5.21 19.01
CA LEU A 145 -4.29 -4.30 18.11
C LEU A 145 -3.51 -4.14 16.82
N LEU A 146 -4.22 -4.01 15.71
CA LEU A 146 -3.60 -3.79 14.41
C LEU A 146 -2.89 -2.42 14.40
N PRO A 147 -1.56 -2.36 14.16
CA PRO A 147 -0.85 -1.08 14.09
C PRO A 147 -1.42 -0.16 13.03
N LEU A 148 -1.52 1.14 13.33
CA LEU A 148 -2.02 2.13 12.38
C LEU A 148 -1.22 2.07 11.08
N GLY A 149 -1.92 1.99 9.96
CA GLY A 149 -1.33 2.06 8.63
C GLY A 149 -0.44 0.88 8.23
N ILE A 150 -0.39 -0.23 9.01
CA ILE A 150 0.51 -1.36 8.71
C ILE A 150 0.31 -1.91 7.30
N SER A 151 -0.92 -2.02 6.82
CA SER A 151 -1.18 -2.45 5.45
C SER A 151 -0.58 -1.46 4.44
N PHE A 152 -0.80 -0.15 4.63
CA PHE A 152 -0.32 0.89 3.72
C PHE A 152 1.19 0.92 3.61
N TYR A 153 1.91 1.03 4.74
CA TYR A 153 3.37 1.09 4.67
C TYR A 153 4.01 -0.24 4.25
N THR A 154 3.36 -1.39 4.52
CA THR A 154 3.84 -2.68 4.02
C THR A 154 3.72 -2.76 2.49
N PHE A 155 2.53 -2.45 1.92
CA PHE A 155 2.36 -2.44 0.46
C PHE A 155 3.30 -1.45 -0.23
N GLN A 156 3.47 -0.26 0.34
CA GLN A 156 4.39 0.76 -0.18
C GLN A 156 5.84 0.30 -0.15
N SER A 157 6.30 -0.25 0.97
CA SER A 157 7.66 -0.77 1.13
C SER A 157 7.93 -1.96 0.21
N MET A 158 6.96 -2.86 0.09
CA MET A 158 7.12 -4.03 -0.79
C MET A 158 7.07 -3.65 -2.27
N GLY A 159 6.28 -2.65 -2.65
CA GLY A 159 6.34 -2.05 -3.99
C GLY A 159 7.74 -1.52 -4.31
N TYR A 160 8.35 -0.77 -3.39
CA TYR A 160 9.72 -0.30 -3.54
C TYR A 160 10.76 -1.45 -3.65
N VAL A 161 10.68 -2.49 -2.83
CA VAL A 161 11.55 -3.68 -2.92
C VAL A 161 11.44 -4.34 -4.30
N LEU A 162 10.21 -4.44 -4.84
CA LEU A 162 9.97 -5.01 -6.16
C LEU A 162 10.49 -4.10 -7.28
N ASP A 163 10.39 -2.79 -7.14
CA ASP A 163 10.92 -1.83 -8.11
C ASP A 163 12.47 -1.85 -8.13
N VAL A 164 13.13 -1.94 -6.97
CA VAL A 164 14.60 -2.15 -6.89
C VAL A 164 15.00 -3.50 -7.48
N TYR A 165 14.26 -4.57 -7.20
CA TYR A 165 14.51 -5.88 -7.80
C TYR A 165 14.42 -5.86 -9.33
N ARG A 166 13.46 -5.10 -9.87
CA ARG A 166 13.27 -4.93 -11.33
C ARG A 166 14.22 -3.92 -11.96
N GLU A 167 15.10 -3.30 -11.15
CA GLU A 167 16.04 -2.25 -11.59
C GLU A 167 15.32 -1.00 -12.15
N LYS A 168 14.07 -0.79 -11.74
CA LYS A 168 13.29 0.39 -12.11
C LYS A 168 13.77 1.63 -11.35
N VAL A 169 14.17 1.45 -10.09
CA VAL A 169 14.74 2.49 -9.24
C VAL A 169 16.01 1.98 -8.54
N PRO A 170 17.01 2.83 -8.31
CA PRO A 170 18.17 2.47 -7.49
C PRO A 170 17.79 2.34 -6.02
N ALA A 171 18.56 1.54 -5.27
CA ALA A 171 18.34 1.46 -3.83
C ALA A 171 18.74 2.77 -3.13
N GLU A 172 17.84 3.31 -2.31
CA GLU A 172 18.10 4.52 -1.51
C GLU A 172 19.29 4.30 -0.57
N ARG A 173 20.20 5.28 -0.55
CA ARG A 173 21.42 5.22 0.25
C ARG A 173 21.27 5.80 1.64
N ASN A 174 20.29 6.66 1.84
CA ASN A 174 20.00 7.32 3.10
C ASN A 174 18.81 6.65 3.79
N VAL A 175 19.08 5.98 4.93
CA VAL A 175 18.03 5.29 5.69
C VAL A 175 16.93 6.25 6.19
N GLY A 176 17.28 7.50 6.53
CA GLY A 176 16.31 8.52 6.96
C GLY A 176 15.35 8.93 5.83
N LYS A 177 15.85 9.05 4.60
CA LYS A 177 15.01 9.33 3.45
C LYS A 177 14.05 8.18 3.17
N LEU A 178 14.54 6.94 3.18
CA LEU A 178 13.64 5.79 3.04
C LEU A 178 12.64 5.70 4.20
N ALA A 179 13.09 5.98 5.43
CA ALA A 179 12.21 6.04 6.60
C ALA A 179 11.09 7.07 6.43
N LEU A 180 11.39 8.27 5.90
CA LEU A 180 10.37 9.26 5.57
C LEU A 180 9.39 8.73 4.52
N PHE A 181 9.87 8.14 3.44
CA PHE A 181 9.00 7.55 2.42
C PHE A 181 8.05 6.52 3.02
N VAL A 182 8.53 5.63 3.89
CA VAL A 182 7.71 4.59 4.53
C VAL A 182 6.72 5.15 5.54
N SER A 183 7.10 6.23 6.27
CA SER A 183 6.35 6.75 7.42
C SER A 183 5.59 8.04 7.16
N PHE A 184 5.57 8.59 5.95
CA PHE A 184 5.01 9.91 5.66
C PHE A 184 3.60 10.06 6.24
N PHE A 185 3.46 10.91 7.27
CA PHE A 185 2.30 10.94 8.16
C PHE A 185 0.96 11.22 7.48
N PRO A 186 0.85 12.08 6.45
CA PRO A 186 -0.45 12.26 5.79
C PRO A 186 -0.91 10.98 5.08
N GLN A 187 0.02 10.21 4.54
CA GLN A 187 -0.26 9.02 3.75
C GLN A 187 -0.56 7.79 4.62
N ILE A 188 0.13 7.64 5.75
CA ILE A 188 0.07 6.42 6.55
C ILE A 188 -1.30 6.18 7.18
N ILE A 189 -2.12 7.24 7.37
CA ILE A 189 -3.45 7.16 7.98
C ILE A 189 -4.46 6.61 6.98
N GLN A 190 -4.57 7.26 5.82
CA GLN A 190 -5.60 6.96 4.81
C GLN A 190 -5.20 7.51 3.43
N GLY A 191 -3.91 7.66 3.14
CA GLY A 191 -3.44 8.16 1.84
C GLY A 191 -3.46 7.12 0.72
N PRO A 192 -3.21 7.54 -0.53
CA PRO A 192 -2.96 6.60 -1.62
C PRO A 192 -1.66 5.83 -1.40
N ILE A 193 -1.56 4.58 -1.85
CA ILE A 193 -0.31 3.81 -1.78
C ILE A 193 0.73 4.48 -2.69
N GLY A 194 1.81 4.99 -2.08
CA GLY A 194 2.84 5.72 -2.80
C GLY A 194 3.76 4.82 -3.62
N VAL A 195 4.05 5.24 -4.84
CA VAL A 195 5.09 4.64 -5.66
C VAL A 195 6.38 5.43 -5.44
N TYR A 196 7.51 4.74 -5.18
CA TYR A 196 8.76 5.37 -4.77
C TYR A 196 9.25 6.40 -5.79
N ASP A 197 9.22 6.07 -7.07
CA ASP A 197 9.72 6.93 -8.13
C ASP A 197 8.87 8.22 -8.32
N GLN A 198 7.63 8.23 -7.87
CA GLN A 198 6.73 9.38 -7.98
C GLN A 198 6.73 10.25 -6.72
N LEU A 199 6.82 9.64 -5.54
CA LEU A 199 6.67 10.35 -4.27
C LEU A 199 8.02 10.75 -3.67
N ALA A 200 9.06 9.92 -3.77
CA ALA A 200 10.33 10.12 -3.09
C ALA A 200 11.01 11.43 -3.48
N HIS A 201 11.01 11.79 -4.78
CA HIS A 201 11.56 13.05 -5.24
C HIS A 201 10.91 14.24 -4.54
N GLN A 202 9.57 14.27 -4.50
CA GLN A 202 8.83 15.35 -3.85
C GLN A 202 9.09 15.43 -2.35
N LEU A 203 9.32 14.29 -1.67
CA LEU A 203 9.64 14.29 -0.23
C LEU A 203 11.05 14.83 0.08
N TYR A 204 11.98 14.73 -0.86
CA TYR A 204 13.39 15.05 -0.65
C TYR A 204 13.82 16.36 -1.29
N ASP A 205 13.04 16.87 -2.25
CA ASP A 205 13.29 18.11 -2.92
C ASP A 205 13.02 19.33 -2.03
N GLU A 206 13.61 20.45 -2.40
CA GLU A 206 13.44 21.70 -1.70
C GLU A 206 12.18 22.44 -2.14
N HIS A 207 11.28 22.72 -1.21
CA HIS A 207 10.04 23.42 -1.48
C HIS A 207 10.09 24.89 -1.01
N LYS A 208 9.66 25.80 -1.86
CA LYS A 208 9.40 27.19 -1.50
C LYS A 208 7.98 27.32 -0.98
N TYR A 209 7.78 28.24 -0.04
CA TYR A 209 6.43 28.62 0.36
C TYR A 209 5.66 29.11 -0.87
N ASN A 210 4.49 28.56 -1.09
CA ASN A 210 3.57 28.93 -2.14
C ASN A 210 2.15 28.97 -1.58
N PHE A 211 1.53 30.16 -1.61
CA PHE A 211 0.19 30.36 -1.10
C PHE A 211 -0.86 29.51 -1.83
N ASP A 212 -0.70 29.26 -3.13
CA ASP A 212 -1.62 28.42 -3.87
C ASP A 212 -1.62 26.98 -3.35
N ASN A 213 -0.46 26.42 -2.96
CA ASN A 213 -0.40 25.10 -2.34
C ASN A 213 -1.16 25.06 -1.02
N ILE A 214 -1.07 26.12 -0.21
CA ILE A 214 -1.82 26.23 1.06
C ILE A 214 -3.32 26.31 0.77
N ARG A 215 -3.73 27.18 -0.18
CA ARG A 215 -5.12 27.36 -0.57
C ARG A 215 -5.74 26.06 -1.10
N TYR A 216 -5.13 25.46 -2.12
CA TYR A 216 -5.62 24.21 -2.70
C TYR A 216 -5.64 23.06 -1.69
N GLY A 217 -4.61 22.99 -0.83
CA GLY A 217 -4.57 22.02 0.26
C GLY A 217 -5.73 22.21 1.23
N ALA A 218 -6.01 23.45 1.64
CA ALA A 218 -7.13 23.78 2.52
C ALA A 218 -8.50 23.47 1.86
N GLU A 219 -8.69 23.86 0.59
CA GLU A 219 -9.90 23.54 -0.17
C GLU A 219 -10.14 22.02 -0.22
N LEU A 220 -9.10 21.24 -0.46
CA LEU A 220 -9.21 19.79 -0.52
C LEU A 220 -9.50 19.17 0.85
N ILE A 221 -8.92 19.71 1.93
CA ILE A 221 -9.23 19.30 3.32
C ILE A 221 -10.70 19.60 3.63
N LEU A 222 -11.20 20.80 3.33
CA LEU A 222 -12.59 21.18 3.55
C LEU A 222 -13.56 20.28 2.77
N TRP A 223 -13.24 19.96 1.53
CA TRP A 223 -14.00 19.01 0.73
C TRP A 223 -14.00 17.61 1.32
N GLY A 224 -12.85 17.15 1.82
CA GLY A 224 -12.73 15.88 2.54
C GLY A 224 -13.57 15.87 3.82
N PHE A 225 -13.56 16.94 4.61
CA PHE A 225 -14.40 17.11 5.79
C PHE A 225 -15.89 17.05 5.43
N PHE A 226 -16.31 17.77 4.39
CA PHE A 226 -17.69 17.71 3.94
C PHE A 226 -18.12 16.27 3.66
N LYS A 227 -17.35 15.52 2.87
CA LYS A 227 -17.66 14.13 2.58
C LYS A 227 -17.72 13.27 3.84
N LYS A 228 -16.73 13.40 4.71
CA LYS A 228 -16.65 12.57 5.91
C LYS A 228 -17.68 12.93 6.97
N LEU A 229 -17.74 14.17 7.40
CA LEU A 229 -18.56 14.60 8.56
C LEU A 229 -20.02 14.84 8.19
N VAL A 230 -20.28 15.40 6.98
CA VAL A 230 -21.65 15.76 6.58
C VAL A 230 -22.36 14.60 5.90
N ILE A 231 -21.66 13.78 5.11
CA ILE A 231 -22.28 12.66 4.39
C ILE A 231 -22.04 11.35 5.14
N ALA A 232 -20.79 10.93 5.31
CA ALA A 232 -20.48 9.59 5.81
C ALA A 232 -20.93 9.40 7.26
N ASP A 233 -20.48 10.24 8.17
CA ASP A 233 -20.77 10.08 9.62
C ASP A 233 -22.28 10.24 9.93
N ARG A 234 -23.03 11.04 9.15
CA ARG A 234 -24.49 11.16 9.31
C ARG A 234 -25.24 9.94 8.79
N ALA A 235 -24.74 9.29 7.74
CA ALA A 235 -25.35 8.09 7.19
C ALA A 235 -25.21 6.86 8.09
N VAL A 236 -24.15 6.79 8.90
CA VAL A 236 -23.82 5.63 9.77
C VAL A 236 -25.00 5.29 10.71
N GLY A 237 -25.64 6.28 11.34
CA GLY A 237 -26.76 6.04 12.27
C GLY A 237 -27.92 5.30 11.60
N MET A 238 -28.38 5.76 10.43
CA MET A 238 -29.43 5.10 9.66
C MET A 238 -29.03 3.66 9.26
N ILE A 239 -27.80 3.48 8.77
CA ILE A 239 -27.32 2.17 8.33
C ILE A 239 -27.32 1.19 9.50
N HIS A 240 -26.77 1.57 10.66
CA HIS A 240 -26.73 0.70 11.84
C HIS A 240 -28.13 0.35 12.37
N THR A 241 -29.05 1.31 12.36
CA THR A 241 -30.42 1.07 12.81
C THR A 241 -31.12 0.02 11.94
N VAL A 242 -31.05 0.17 10.62
CA VAL A 242 -31.71 -0.77 9.70
C VAL A 242 -30.96 -2.10 9.63
N ALA A 243 -29.64 -2.10 9.58
CA ALA A 243 -28.84 -3.33 9.49
C ALA A 243 -28.91 -4.18 10.78
N GLY A 244 -28.99 -3.53 11.96
CA GLY A 244 -29.08 -4.22 13.26
C GLY A 244 -30.41 -4.95 13.50
N ALA A 245 -31.48 -4.54 12.81
CA ALA A 245 -32.81 -5.14 12.93
C ALA A 245 -33.48 -5.32 11.56
N TYR A 246 -32.72 -5.77 10.56
CA TYR A 246 -33.17 -5.82 9.16
C TYR A 246 -34.44 -6.66 8.92
N THR A 247 -34.74 -7.61 9.79
CA THR A 247 -35.96 -8.42 9.76
C THR A 247 -37.21 -7.63 10.12
N ASP A 248 -37.06 -6.52 10.87
CA ASP A 248 -38.17 -5.69 11.35
C ASP A 248 -38.56 -4.61 10.37
N TYR A 249 -37.77 -4.44 9.30
CA TYR A 249 -37.99 -3.42 8.28
C TYR A 249 -38.49 -4.03 6.96
N ALA A 250 -39.39 -3.29 6.29
CA ALA A 250 -39.78 -3.68 4.92
C ALA A 250 -38.56 -3.65 3.98
N GLY A 251 -38.53 -4.55 2.99
CA GLY A 251 -37.41 -4.71 2.05
C GLY A 251 -36.96 -3.42 1.37
N THR A 252 -37.89 -2.46 1.17
CA THR A 252 -37.58 -1.13 0.63
C THR A 252 -36.62 -0.34 1.52
N TYR A 253 -36.79 -0.40 2.84
CA TYR A 253 -35.87 0.27 3.78
C TYR A 253 -34.50 -0.39 3.81
N VAL A 254 -34.46 -1.73 3.71
CA VAL A 254 -33.19 -2.49 3.63
C VAL A 254 -32.44 -2.13 2.34
N LEU A 255 -33.15 -2.05 1.20
CA LEU A 255 -32.55 -1.60 -0.06
C LEU A 255 -32.04 -0.16 0.02
N LEU A 256 -32.82 0.75 0.61
CA LEU A 256 -32.39 2.14 0.82
C LEU A 256 -31.15 2.21 1.71
N ALA A 257 -31.10 1.45 2.79
CA ALA A 257 -29.92 1.37 3.67
C ALA A 257 -28.70 0.86 2.93
N ALA A 258 -28.83 -0.13 2.04
CA ALA A 258 -27.74 -0.64 1.20
C ALA A 258 -27.19 0.42 0.22
N LEU A 259 -28.08 1.21 -0.40
CA LEU A 259 -27.69 2.32 -1.27
C LEU A 259 -26.98 3.44 -0.48
N VAL A 260 -27.53 3.80 0.69
CA VAL A 260 -26.91 4.78 1.59
C VAL A 260 -25.56 4.29 2.09
N TYR A 261 -25.40 2.98 2.39
CA TYR A 261 -24.12 2.39 2.74
C TYR A 261 -23.08 2.52 1.63
N ALA A 262 -23.46 2.30 0.38
CA ALA A 262 -22.55 2.50 -0.75
C ALA A 262 -22.05 3.95 -0.83
N LEU A 263 -22.95 4.95 -0.64
CA LEU A 263 -22.59 6.37 -0.58
C LEU A 263 -21.71 6.69 0.63
N GLN A 264 -22.05 6.14 1.79
CA GLN A 264 -21.29 6.31 3.03
C GLN A 264 -19.86 5.80 2.86
N LEU A 265 -19.69 4.59 2.35
CA LEU A 265 -18.36 3.98 2.13
C LEU A 265 -17.51 4.83 1.19
N TYR A 266 -18.08 5.33 0.10
CA TYR A 266 -17.40 6.22 -0.82
C TYR A 266 -17.03 7.56 -0.17
N ALA A 267 -17.96 8.18 0.53
CA ALA A 267 -17.76 9.48 1.15
C ALA A 267 -16.71 9.40 2.28
N ASP A 268 -16.76 8.36 3.11
CA ASP A 268 -15.82 8.14 4.21
C ASP A 268 -14.40 7.93 3.68
N PHE A 269 -14.23 6.99 2.75
CA PHE A 269 -12.91 6.64 2.25
C PHE A 269 -12.32 7.73 1.36
N SER A 270 -13.09 8.27 0.40
CA SER A 270 -12.60 9.37 -0.45
C SER A 270 -12.39 10.66 0.33
N GLY A 271 -13.20 10.92 1.36
CA GLY A 271 -13.04 12.07 2.24
C GLY A 271 -11.74 12.05 3.01
N GLY A 272 -11.40 10.92 3.63
CA GLY A 272 -10.13 10.77 4.33
C GLY A 272 -8.91 10.87 3.42
N ILE A 273 -9.02 10.36 2.20
CA ILE A 273 -7.95 10.50 1.19
C ILE A 273 -7.77 11.97 0.77
N ASP A 274 -8.86 12.71 0.55
CA ASP A 274 -8.74 14.12 0.18
C ASP A 274 -8.15 14.96 1.32
N ILE A 275 -8.49 14.67 2.58
CA ILE A 275 -7.82 15.29 3.73
C ILE A 275 -6.31 15.01 3.70
N SER A 276 -5.92 13.75 3.52
CA SER A 276 -4.50 13.36 3.47
C SER A 276 -3.75 14.05 2.32
N ARG A 277 -4.36 14.08 1.13
CA ARG A 277 -3.82 14.77 -0.05
C ARG A 277 -3.72 16.28 0.17
N GLY A 278 -4.74 16.88 0.79
CA GLY A 278 -4.75 18.31 1.09
C GLY A 278 -3.65 18.70 2.08
N VAL A 279 -3.44 17.89 3.13
CA VAL A 279 -2.32 18.10 4.06
C VAL A 279 -0.97 18.00 3.34
N ALA A 280 -0.76 16.99 2.51
CA ALA A 280 0.48 16.84 1.74
C ALA A 280 0.69 18.02 0.77
N GLN A 281 -0.39 18.49 0.11
CA GLN A 281 -0.36 19.62 -0.81
C GLN A 281 0.13 20.91 -0.12
N MET A 282 -0.23 21.14 1.15
CA MET A 282 0.25 22.29 1.92
C MET A 282 1.79 22.31 2.07
N PHE A 283 2.44 21.15 2.08
CA PHE A 283 3.89 21.00 2.08
C PHE A 283 4.52 21.05 0.68
N GLY A 284 3.71 21.25 -0.37
CA GLY A 284 4.15 21.21 -1.76
C GLY A 284 4.24 19.81 -2.36
N ILE A 285 3.71 18.79 -1.66
CA ILE A 285 3.77 17.38 -2.07
C ILE A 285 2.42 16.97 -2.67
N THR A 286 2.42 16.63 -3.95
CA THR A 286 1.21 16.20 -4.66
C THR A 286 1.09 14.67 -4.65
N MET A 287 0.04 14.16 -4.01
CA MET A 287 -0.30 12.75 -4.03
C MET A 287 -1.36 12.44 -5.09
N GLY A 288 -1.30 11.26 -5.70
CA GLY A 288 -2.22 10.82 -6.73
C GLY A 288 -3.68 10.73 -6.26
N GLU A 289 -4.61 10.83 -7.20
CA GLU A 289 -6.04 10.57 -6.93
C GLU A 289 -6.29 9.09 -6.70
N ASN A 290 -7.18 8.79 -5.76
CA ASN A 290 -7.57 7.42 -5.47
C ASN A 290 -9.01 7.08 -5.86
N PHE A 291 -9.81 8.11 -6.18
CA PHE A 291 -11.20 7.99 -6.63
C PHE A 291 -11.52 8.96 -7.76
N ARG A 292 -12.18 8.46 -8.82
CA ARG A 292 -12.62 9.26 -9.98
C ARG A 292 -14.07 8.97 -10.32
N ARG A 293 -15.02 9.42 -9.49
CA ARG A 293 -16.47 9.23 -9.71
C ARG A 293 -16.82 7.78 -10.05
N PRO A 294 -16.51 6.78 -9.22
CA PRO A 294 -16.61 5.36 -9.56
C PRO A 294 -18.04 4.91 -9.87
N TYR A 295 -19.05 5.47 -9.23
CA TYR A 295 -20.45 5.11 -9.45
C TYR A 295 -21.03 5.58 -10.81
N PHE A 296 -20.29 6.39 -11.56
CA PHE A 296 -20.64 6.77 -12.94
C PHE A 296 -19.94 5.89 -13.99
N SER A 297 -19.40 4.76 -13.59
CA SER A 297 -18.75 3.80 -14.47
C SER A 297 -19.79 3.03 -15.29
N ARG A 298 -19.48 2.76 -16.56
CA ARG A 298 -20.34 1.99 -17.47
C ARG A 298 -20.10 0.49 -17.39
N THR A 299 -18.93 0.07 -16.89
CA THR A 299 -18.55 -1.34 -16.76
C THR A 299 -17.87 -1.59 -15.43
N LEU A 300 -17.84 -2.84 -14.95
CA LEU A 300 -17.09 -3.23 -13.74
C LEU A 300 -15.59 -2.96 -13.88
N THR A 301 -15.03 -3.16 -15.06
CA THR A 301 -13.62 -2.84 -15.33
C THR A 301 -13.35 -1.35 -15.14
N GLU A 302 -14.20 -0.49 -15.68
CA GLU A 302 -14.09 0.96 -15.49
C GLU A 302 -14.29 1.35 -14.02
N TYR A 303 -15.21 0.71 -13.30
CA TYR A 303 -15.41 0.93 -11.87
C TYR A 303 -14.09 0.71 -11.09
N TRP A 304 -13.41 -0.41 -11.27
CA TRP A 304 -12.14 -0.70 -10.60
C TRP A 304 -10.97 0.18 -11.03
N HIS A 305 -11.03 0.80 -12.21
CA HIS A 305 -10.09 1.85 -12.63
C HIS A 305 -10.36 3.22 -11.99
N ARG A 306 -11.54 3.38 -11.34
CA ARG A 306 -11.96 4.63 -10.71
C ARG A 306 -12.10 4.52 -9.19
N TRP A 307 -12.15 3.30 -8.65
CA TRP A 307 -12.26 2.99 -7.23
C TRP A 307 -10.92 2.51 -6.69
N HIS A 308 -10.43 3.14 -5.59
CA HIS A 308 -9.17 2.77 -4.91
C HIS A 308 -8.00 2.55 -5.89
N ILE A 309 -7.76 3.55 -6.75
CA ILE A 309 -6.86 3.49 -7.91
C ILE A 309 -5.47 3.00 -7.51
N SER A 310 -4.89 3.52 -6.42
CA SER A 310 -3.55 3.15 -5.99
C SER A 310 -3.41 1.67 -5.62
N LEU A 311 -4.43 1.06 -5.01
CA LEU A 311 -4.45 -0.37 -4.73
C LEU A 311 -4.60 -1.18 -6.02
N GLY A 312 -5.53 -0.77 -6.90
CA GLY A 312 -5.73 -1.41 -8.20
C GLY A 312 -4.46 -1.41 -9.06
N ASP A 313 -3.75 -0.28 -9.08
CA ASP A 313 -2.48 -0.14 -9.78
C ASP A 313 -1.37 -0.99 -9.14
N TRP A 314 -1.32 -1.03 -7.81
CA TRP A 314 -0.37 -1.89 -7.10
C TRP A 314 -0.58 -3.36 -7.42
N LEU A 315 -1.81 -3.85 -7.28
CA LEU A 315 -2.17 -5.25 -7.58
C LEU A 315 -1.88 -5.59 -9.05
N ARG A 316 -2.23 -4.70 -9.96
CA ARG A 316 -1.97 -4.88 -11.40
C ARG A 316 -0.47 -4.98 -11.70
N ASN A 317 0.32 -4.04 -11.19
CA ASN A 317 1.74 -3.93 -11.55
C ASN A 317 2.62 -4.97 -10.85
N TYR A 318 2.29 -5.34 -9.61
CA TYR A 318 3.16 -6.18 -8.79
C TYR A 318 2.67 -7.63 -8.65
N LEU A 319 1.39 -7.91 -8.92
CA LEU A 319 0.83 -9.25 -8.82
C LEU A 319 0.27 -9.75 -10.16
N PHE A 320 -0.69 -9.04 -10.76
CA PHE A 320 -1.37 -9.49 -11.98
C PHE A 320 -0.41 -9.64 -13.18
N TYR A 321 0.32 -8.60 -13.55
CA TYR A 321 1.23 -8.68 -14.70
C TYR A 321 2.32 -9.74 -14.53
N PRO A 322 3.08 -9.80 -13.41
CA PRO A 322 4.08 -10.86 -13.22
C PRO A 322 3.49 -12.27 -13.27
N LEU A 323 2.28 -12.46 -12.75
CA LEU A 323 1.59 -13.74 -12.76
C LEU A 323 1.17 -14.12 -14.19
N SER A 324 0.49 -13.21 -14.89
CA SER A 324 -0.05 -13.45 -16.24
C SER A 324 1.04 -13.74 -17.30
N ILE A 325 2.23 -13.12 -17.17
CA ILE A 325 3.37 -13.37 -18.06
C ILE A 325 4.32 -14.46 -17.57
N SER A 326 4.03 -15.11 -16.44
CA SER A 326 4.85 -16.20 -15.92
C SER A 326 4.86 -17.41 -16.87
N LYS A 327 5.96 -18.16 -16.90
CA LYS A 327 6.07 -19.37 -17.74
C LYS A 327 4.95 -20.36 -17.46
N ALA A 328 4.49 -20.49 -16.22
CA ALA A 328 3.40 -21.38 -15.85
C ALA A 328 2.09 -20.99 -16.55
N PHE A 329 1.72 -19.71 -16.44
CA PHE A 329 0.48 -19.20 -17.06
C PHE A 329 0.54 -19.19 -18.59
N LEU A 330 1.69 -18.84 -19.17
CA LEU A 330 1.89 -18.89 -20.62
C LEU A 330 1.83 -20.35 -21.15
N ASN A 331 2.41 -21.31 -20.42
CA ASN A 331 2.32 -22.72 -20.78
C ASN A 331 0.88 -23.24 -20.64
N TRP A 332 0.23 -22.89 -19.57
CA TRP A 332 -1.17 -23.24 -19.36
C TRP A 332 -2.07 -22.67 -20.45
N GLY A 333 -1.88 -21.41 -20.84
CA GLY A 333 -2.57 -20.81 -21.97
C GLY A 333 -2.38 -21.55 -23.29
N ARG A 334 -1.15 -22.04 -23.56
CA ARG A 334 -0.87 -22.89 -24.75
C ARG A 334 -1.61 -24.22 -24.70
N HIS A 335 -1.62 -24.89 -23.54
CA HIS A 335 -2.38 -26.13 -23.35
C HIS A 335 -3.90 -25.90 -23.49
N ALA A 336 -4.42 -24.89 -22.83
CA ALA A 336 -5.84 -24.55 -22.91
C ALA A 336 -6.25 -24.21 -24.37
N LYS A 337 -5.38 -23.55 -25.13
CA LYS A 337 -5.60 -23.25 -26.53
C LYS A 337 -5.72 -24.53 -27.39
N GLN A 338 -4.89 -25.54 -27.11
CA GLN A 338 -4.91 -26.83 -27.85
C GLN A 338 -6.19 -27.64 -27.59
N HIS A 339 -6.72 -27.61 -26.36
CA HIS A 339 -7.84 -28.45 -25.96
C HIS A 339 -9.19 -27.74 -25.98
N LEU A 340 -9.22 -26.42 -25.74
CA LEU A 340 -10.45 -25.62 -25.55
C LEU A 340 -10.63 -24.53 -26.61
N GLY A 341 -9.72 -24.45 -27.59
CA GLY A 341 -9.77 -23.49 -28.68
C GLY A 341 -9.12 -22.13 -28.35
N ASN A 342 -8.93 -21.33 -29.40
CA ASN A 342 -8.14 -20.07 -29.35
C ASN A 342 -8.68 -19.03 -28.37
N HIS A 343 -10.01 -18.90 -28.27
CA HIS A 343 -10.64 -17.89 -27.42
C HIS A 343 -10.41 -18.24 -25.94
N ILE A 344 -10.77 -19.45 -25.53
CA ILE A 344 -10.66 -19.93 -24.15
C ILE A 344 -9.19 -19.98 -23.73
N GLY A 345 -8.29 -20.43 -24.58
CA GLY A 345 -6.85 -20.48 -24.30
C GLY A 345 -6.21 -19.12 -24.01
N LYS A 346 -6.78 -18.01 -24.50
CA LYS A 346 -6.35 -16.64 -24.18
C LYS A 346 -7.03 -16.10 -22.92
N VAL A 347 -8.31 -16.33 -22.76
CA VAL A 347 -9.13 -15.71 -21.71
C VAL A 347 -8.94 -16.42 -20.36
N LEU A 348 -8.90 -17.74 -20.33
CA LEU A 348 -8.87 -18.53 -19.11
C LEU A 348 -7.68 -18.24 -18.18
N PRO A 349 -6.41 -18.23 -18.67
CA PRO A 349 -5.28 -17.89 -17.81
C PRO A 349 -5.38 -16.46 -17.27
N THR A 350 -5.81 -15.51 -18.10
CA THR A 350 -5.96 -14.10 -17.69
C THR A 350 -7.07 -13.95 -16.64
N ALA A 351 -8.21 -14.63 -16.81
CA ALA A 351 -9.30 -14.63 -15.84
C ALA A 351 -8.86 -15.21 -14.48
N VAL A 352 -8.15 -16.33 -14.51
CA VAL A 352 -7.61 -16.93 -13.27
C VAL A 352 -6.53 -16.06 -12.63
N ALA A 353 -5.65 -15.42 -13.42
CA ALA A 353 -4.72 -14.44 -12.90
C ALA A 353 -5.45 -13.27 -12.22
N SER A 354 -6.55 -12.80 -12.81
CA SER A 354 -7.41 -11.78 -12.18
C SER A 354 -8.04 -12.26 -10.87
N LEU A 355 -8.60 -13.47 -10.85
CA LEU A 355 -9.19 -14.05 -9.63
C LEU A 355 -8.18 -14.24 -8.49
N ILE A 356 -6.94 -14.62 -8.81
CA ILE A 356 -5.86 -14.73 -7.81
C ILE A 356 -5.43 -13.36 -7.30
N THR A 357 -5.59 -12.32 -8.12
CA THR A 357 -5.17 -10.96 -7.79
C THR A 357 -6.20 -10.24 -6.93
N PHE A 358 -7.48 -10.49 -7.16
CA PHE A 358 -8.63 -9.95 -6.41
C PHE A 358 -9.13 -10.93 -5.35
#